data_2eb7a51d2b8f841d1e523c144876b4a7
#
_entry.id   2eb7a51d2b8f841d1e523c144876b4a7
#
_cell.length_a   1.000
_cell.length_b   1.000
_cell.length_c   1.000
_cell.angle_alpha   90.00
_cell.angle_beta   90.00
_cell.angle_gamma   90.00
#
_symmetry.space_group_name_H-M   'P 1'
#
loop_
_entity.id
_entity.type
_entity.pdbx_description
1 polymer ?
#
loop_
_entity_poly.entity_id
_entity_poly.type
_entity_poly.pdbx_seq_one_letter_code
_entity_poly.pdbx_strand_id
1 'polypeptide(L)'
;MTRADRWLLPEGVEEVLPPQALMLETLRRDILDLYQSRGYELVITPLIEFLDSLLVGSSHDLDIHTFKITDQLSGRMMGVRADITPQVARIDARNLHRNGPARLCYADSVLHTLPRGLLSSRAPIRIGAELFGHPGVACDVELIVLMAETLRLAGISRVHIVLGHVGIFRNLLAAAALDKDAESELFDLVQRKAYNKVDSLLEQQLTDQALSGMLRSLSRLSGDASVLASAKDIFANAPASVRTALSELSQIADRVKLRLPEVTLGFDLSELRGYQYHTGIVFAAYTPAHGSEIAKGGRYDDIGEVFGRARPASGF
;
A
#
# COMPACT_ATOMS: atom_id res chain seq x y z
N MET A 1 -4.23 -22.33 35.37
CA MET A 1 -4.58 -20.90 35.27
C MET A 1 -4.81 -20.36 36.66
N THR A 2 -4.00 -19.41 37.11
CA THR A 2 -4.20 -18.72 38.39
C THR A 2 -5.39 -17.77 38.28
N ARG A 3 -5.91 -17.28 39.42
CA ARG A 3 -7.02 -16.31 39.41
C ARG A 3 -6.66 -15.00 38.69
N ALA A 4 -5.37 -14.65 38.67
CA ALA A 4 -4.81 -13.49 37.96
C ALA A 4 -4.82 -13.67 36.43
N ASP A 5 -4.64 -14.89 35.92
CA ASP A 5 -4.59 -15.17 34.47
C ASP A 5 -5.93 -14.95 33.74
N ARG A 6 -7.05 -14.86 34.48
CA ARG A 6 -8.39 -14.66 33.90
C ARG A 6 -8.62 -13.26 33.30
N TRP A 7 -7.80 -12.30 33.69
CA TRP A 7 -7.97 -10.89 33.31
C TRP A 7 -6.87 -10.42 32.34
N LEU A 8 -5.98 -11.32 31.93
CA LEU A 8 -4.95 -11.00 30.96
C LEU A 8 -5.58 -10.90 29.55
N LEU A 9 -5.25 -9.82 28.87
CA LEU A 9 -5.53 -9.68 27.45
C LEU A 9 -4.56 -10.55 26.63
N PRO A 10 -4.96 -10.95 25.41
CA PRO A 10 -4.04 -11.60 24.49
C PRO A 10 -2.83 -10.72 24.17
N GLU A 11 -1.69 -11.32 23.89
CA GLU A 11 -0.48 -10.59 23.50
C GLU A 11 -0.75 -9.68 22.29
N GLY A 12 -0.29 -8.42 22.38
CA GLY A 12 -0.49 -7.41 21.34
C GLY A 12 -1.92 -6.84 21.26
N VAL A 13 -2.79 -7.17 22.23
CA VAL A 13 -4.12 -6.55 22.39
C VAL A 13 -4.11 -5.71 23.65
N GLU A 14 -4.48 -4.44 23.53
CA GLU A 14 -4.40 -3.46 24.63
C GLU A 14 -5.72 -2.70 24.76
N GLU A 15 -6.01 -2.27 25.99
CA GLU A 15 -7.07 -1.32 26.28
C GLU A 15 -6.51 0.11 26.18
N VAL A 16 -7.27 0.99 25.54
CA VAL A 16 -6.96 2.42 25.55
C VAL A 16 -7.80 3.10 26.62
N LEU A 17 -7.14 3.52 27.68
CA LEU A 17 -7.80 4.09 28.87
C LEU A 17 -7.83 5.63 28.83
N PRO A 18 -8.69 6.30 29.63
CA PRO A 18 -8.66 7.75 29.78
C PRO A 18 -7.30 8.23 30.36
N PRO A 19 -6.74 9.37 29.91
CA PRO A 19 -7.30 10.30 28.90
C PRO A 19 -6.98 9.93 27.44
N GLN A 20 -6.15 8.92 27.19
CA GLN A 20 -5.68 8.55 25.84
C GLN A 20 -6.84 8.19 24.90
N ALA A 21 -7.88 7.52 25.40
CA ALA A 21 -9.05 7.17 24.62
C ALA A 21 -9.75 8.41 24.05
N LEU A 22 -9.87 9.47 24.83
CA LEU A 22 -10.45 10.74 24.38
C LEU A 22 -9.56 11.42 23.34
N MET A 23 -8.24 11.41 23.54
CA MET A 23 -7.29 11.97 22.55
C MET A 23 -7.37 11.23 21.21
N LEU A 24 -7.42 9.90 21.26
CA LEU A 24 -7.54 9.07 20.05
C LEU A 24 -8.85 9.33 19.29
N GLU A 25 -9.98 9.41 20.02
CA GLU A 25 -11.27 9.69 19.40
C GLU A 25 -11.35 11.13 18.85
N THR A 26 -10.75 12.11 19.52
CA THR A 26 -10.67 13.48 18.99
C THR A 26 -9.85 13.50 17.70
N LEU A 27 -8.68 12.89 17.69
CA LEU A 27 -7.84 12.79 16.50
C LEU A 27 -8.57 12.10 15.34
N ARG A 28 -9.29 11.00 15.62
CA ARG A 28 -10.09 10.30 14.62
C ARG A 28 -11.13 11.21 13.97
N ARG A 29 -11.83 12.02 14.76
CA ARG A 29 -12.81 13.00 14.26
C ARG A 29 -12.16 14.10 13.43
N ASP A 30 -11.09 14.68 13.93
CA ASP A 30 -10.36 15.75 13.21
C ASP A 30 -9.87 15.27 11.84
N ILE A 31 -9.39 14.02 11.74
CA ILE A 31 -8.98 13.42 10.47
C ILE A 31 -10.19 13.21 9.54
N LEU A 32 -11.31 12.70 10.06
CA LEU A 32 -12.52 12.53 9.25
C LEU A 32 -13.08 13.87 8.75
N ASP A 33 -13.02 14.92 9.56
CA ASP A 33 -13.42 16.28 9.17
C ASP A 33 -12.49 16.84 8.08
N LEU A 34 -11.18 16.59 8.18
CA LEU A 34 -10.23 16.88 7.11
C LEU A 34 -10.63 16.18 5.81
N TYR A 35 -10.91 14.88 5.85
CA TYR A 35 -11.29 14.10 4.67
C TYR A 35 -12.60 14.59 4.06
N GLN A 36 -13.60 14.87 4.89
CA GLN A 36 -14.87 15.44 4.44
C GLN A 36 -14.68 16.80 3.77
N SER A 37 -13.81 17.66 4.31
CA SER A 37 -13.47 18.97 3.70
C SER A 37 -12.83 18.85 2.31
N ARG A 38 -12.21 17.69 2.02
CA ARG A 38 -11.61 17.33 0.72
C ARG A 38 -12.59 16.57 -0.20
N GLY A 39 -13.85 16.39 0.23
CA GLY A 39 -14.89 15.74 -0.56
C GLY A 39 -14.89 14.21 -0.45
N TYR A 40 -14.23 13.63 0.57
CA TYR A 40 -14.32 12.21 0.85
C TYR A 40 -15.55 11.89 1.69
N GLU A 41 -16.25 10.83 1.33
CA GLU A 41 -17.44 10.34 2.01
C GLU A 41 -17.09 9.17 2.91
N LEU A 42 -17.52 9.24 4.16
CA LEU A 42 -17.28 8.19 5.14
C LEU A 42 -18.07 6.93 4.79
N VAL A 43 -17.40 5.79 4.79
CA VAL A 43 -18.02 4.47 4.76
C VAL A 43 -17.68 3.71 6.04
N ILE A 44 -18.66 2.96 6.55
CA ILE A 44 -18.50 2.05 7.69
C ILE A 44 -18.72 0.64 7.16
N THR A 45 -17.68 -0.16 7.21
CA THR A 45 -17.68 -1.54 6.72
C THR A 45 -17.89 -2.53 7.87
N PRO A 46 -18.47 -3.71 7.62
CA PRO A 46 -18.65 -4.70 8.67
C PRO A 46 -17.30 -5.23 9.17
N LEU A 47 -17.21 -5.49 10.48
CA LEU A 47 -16.00 -6.06 11.10
C LEU A 47 -15.73 -7.50 10.64
N ILE A 48 -16.79 -8.23 10.31
CA ILE A 48 -16.75 -9.64 9.88
C ILE A 48 -17.46 -9.81 8.55
N GLU A 49 -16.92 -10.66 7.69
CA GLU A 49 -17.53 -11.07 6.42
C GLU A 49 -17.25 -12.55 6.16
N PHE A 50 -17.98 -13.16 5.21
CA PHE A 50 -17.58 -14.50 4.75
C PHE A 50 -16.17 -14.46 4.18
N LEU A 51 -15.37 -15.47 4.53
CA LEU A 51 -13.94 -15.51 4.22
C LEU A 51 -13.68 -15.37 2.71
N ASP A 52 -14.48 -16.03 1.88
CA ASP A 52 -14.40 -15.96 0.43
C ASP A 52 -14.59 -14.53 -0.12
N SER A 53 -15.44 -13.73 0.53
CA SER A 53 -15.68 -12.33 0.16
C SER A 53 -14.55 -11.42 0.65
N LEU A 54 -14.05 -11.67 1.86
CA LEU A 54 -13.05 -10.84 2.49
C LEU A 54 -11.67 -10.98 1.83
N LEU A 55 -11.34 -12.19 1.34
CA LEU A 55 -10.04 -12.51 0.75
C LEU A 55 -10.02 -12.43 -0.78
N VAL A 56 -11.15 -12.15 -1.42
CA VAL A 56 -11.21 -11.98 -2.88
C VAL A 56 -10.25 -10.87 -3.33
N GLY A 57 -9.37 -11.19 -4.28
CA GLY A 57 -8.38 -10.24 -4.81
C GLY A 57 -7.29 -9.82 -3.83
N SER A 58 -7.23 -10.46 -2.65
CA SER A 58 -6.21 -10.16 -1.64
C SER A 58 -4.94 -10.99 -1.82
N SER A 59 -3.83 -10.48 -1.28
CA SER A 59 -2.57 -11.21 -1.23
C SER A 59 -2.63 -12.35 -0.19
N HIS A 60 -1.78 -13.37 -0.37
CA HIS A 60 -1.57 -14.44 0.62
C HIS A 60 -1.22 -13.89 2.02
N ASP A 61 -0.57 -12.74 2.09
CA ASP A 61 -0.24 -12.04 3.32
C ASP A 61 -1.48 -11.65 4.12
N LEU A 62 -2.55 -11.17 3.45
CA LEU A 62 -3.80 -10.82 4.12
C LEU A 62 -4.50 -12.06 4.72
N ASP A 63 -4.44 -13.19 4.05
CA ASP A 63 -5.02 -14.45 4.54
C ASP A 63 -4.35 -14.92 5.85
N ILE A 64 -3.02 -14.83 5.95
CA ILE A 64 -2.26 -15.17 7.15
C ILE A 64 -2.64 -14.25 8.33
N HIS A 65 -2.88 -12.97 8.06
CA HIS A 65 -3.22 -11.98 9.08
C HIS A 65 -4.71 -11.97 9.47
N THR A 66 -5.57 -12.72 8.79
CA THR A 66 -7.02 -12.74 9.02
C THR A 66 -7.41 -13.78 10.07
N PHE A 67 -8.08 -13.34 11.14
CA PHE A 67 -8.74 -14.26 12.07
C PHE A 67 -9.91 -14.96 11.39
N LYS A 68 -9.93 -16.28 11.44
CA LYS A 68 -10.97 -17.14 10.86
C LYS A 68 -11.89 -17.65 11.94
N ILE A 69 -13.20 -17.48 11.76
CA ILE A 69 -14.25 -17.91 12.69
C ILE A 69 -15.36 -18.65 11.93
N THR A 70 -16.08 -19.51 12.62
CA THR A 70 -17.24 -20.19 12.03
C THR A 70 -18.53 -19.44 12.36
N ASP A 71 -19.32 -19.12 11.35
CA ASP A 71 -20.67 -18.59 11.54
C ASP A 71 -21.60 -19.66 12.13
N GLN A 72 -22.13 -19.39 13.31
CA GLN A 72 -23.01 -20.33 14.01
C GLN A 72 -24.39 -20.49 13.33
N LEU A 73 -24.78 -19.55 12.47
CA LEU A 73 -26.07 -19.59 11.77
C LEU A 73 -25.99 -20.42 10.50
N SER A 74 -24.93 -20.27 9.71
CA SER A 74 -24.79 -20.91 8.40
C SER A 74 -23.76 -22.06 8.35
N GLY A 75 -22.92 -22.18 9.38
CA GLY A 75 -21.79 -23.11 9.39
C GLY A 75 -20.62 -22.71 8.47
N ARG A 76 -20.72 -21.57 7.78
CA ARG A 76 -19.69 -21.08 6.85
C ARG A 76 -18.54 -20.41 7.59
N MET A 77 -17.36 -20.42 6.95
CA MET A 77 -16.20 -19.67 7.44
C MET A 77 -16.38 -18.17 7.22
N MET A 78 -16.12 -17.40 8.25
CA MET A 78 -16.01 -15.94 8.21
C MET A 78 -14.59 -15.51 8.58
N GLY A 79 -14.20 -14.30 8.20
CA GLY A 79 -12.98 -13.64 8.64
C GLY A 79 -13.29 -12.35 9.39
N VAL A 80 -12.42 -12.00 10.33
CA VAL A 80 -12.37 -10.64 10.90
C VAL A 80 -11.43 -9.82 10.01
N ARG A 81 -11.87 -8.66 9.56
CA ARG A 81 -11.07 -7.83 8.63
C ARG A 81 -9.68 -7.49 9.20
N ALA A 82 -8.65 -7.76 8.44
CA ALA A 82 -7.28 -7.34 8.71
C ALA A 82 -6.88 -6.07 7.93
N ASP A 83 -7.69 -5.71 6.91
CA ASP A 83 -7.63 -4.46 6.15
C ASP A 83 -9.03 -4.04 5.72
N ILE A 84 -9.22 -2.73 5.43
CA ILE A 84 -10.51 -2.16 5.06
C ILE A 84 -10.61 -1.89 3.56
N THR A 85 -9.50 -1.66 2.88
CA THR A 85 -9.42 -1.33 1.45
C THR A 85 -10.22 -2.30 0.55
N PRO A 86 -10.14 -3.64 0.69
CA PRO A 86 -10.93 -4.56 -0.14
C PRO A 86 -12.44 -4.39 0.04
N GLN A 87 -12.89 -4.10 1.27
CA GLN A 87 -14.30 -3.86 1.55
C GLN A 87 -14.79 -2.56 0.90
N VAL A 88 -13.97 -1.49 0.93
CA VAL A 88 -14.28 -0.21 0.29
C VAL A 88 -14.33 -0.36 -1.23
N ALA A 89 -13.40 -1.10 -1.81
CA ALA A 89 -13.41 -1.42 -3.25
C ALA A 89 -14.69 -2.18 -3.66
N ARG A 90 -15.13 -3.14 -2.83
CA ARG A 90 -16.40 -3.83 -3.05
C ARG A 90 -17.60 -2.89 -2.97
N ILE A 91 -17.60 -1.95 -2.03
CA ILE A 91 -18.65 -0.93 -1.90
C ILE A 91 -18.72 -0.06 -3.17
N ASP A 92 -17.60 0.45 -3.66
CA ASP A 92 -17.57 1.22 -4.91
C ASP A 92 -18.08 0.39 -6.09
N ALA A 93 -17.59 -0.83 -6.26
CA ALA A 93 -17.92 -1.68 -7.39
C ALA A 93 -19.37 -2.17 -7.39
N ARG A 94 -19.92 -2.52 -6.21
CA ARG A 94 -21.23 -3.21 -6.12
C ARG A 94 -22.37 -2.37 -5.55
N ASN A 95 -22.10 -1.47 -4.62
CA ASN A 95 -23.15 -0.75 -3.92
C ASN A 95 -23.38 0.66 -4.50
N LEU A 96 -22.32 1.39 -4.79
CA LEU A 96 -22.44 2.77 -5.21
C LEU A 96 -22.61 2.93 -6.73
N HIS A 97 -21.97 2.11 -7.54
CA HIS A 97 -22.08 2.11 -9.03
C HIS A 97 -21.95 3.50 -9.69
N ARG A 98 -21.12 4.37 -9.13
CA ARG A 98 -20.95 5.75 -9.64
C ARG A 98 -20.17 5.76 -10.95
N ASN A 99 -20.62 6.55 -11.92
CA ASN A 99 -19.93 6.70 -13.22
C ASN A 99 -18.73 7.66 -13.15
N GLY A 100 -18.74 8.64 -12.25
CA GLY A 100 -17.65 9.58 -12.02
C GLY A 100 -16.69 9.12 -10.92
N PRO A 101 -15.69 9.96 -10.56
CA PRO A 101 -14.80 9.69 -9.45
C PRO A 101 -15.59 9.54 -8.14
N ALA A 102 -15.19 8.54 -7.33
CA ALA A 102 -15.72 8.34 -5.98
C ALA A 102 -14.57 8.49 -4.99
N ARG A 103 -14.75 9.37 -3.99
CA ARG A 103 -13.83 9.57 -2.87
C ARG A 103 -14.44 8.99 -1.63
N LEU A 104 -13.85 7.94 -1.10
CA LEU A 104 -14.34 7.23 0.08
C LEU A 104 -13.28 7.25 1.16
N CYS A 105 -13.69 7.33 2.43
CA CYS A 105 -12.76 7.25 3.55
C CYS A 105 -13.33 6.39 4.67
N TYR A 106 -12.44 5.96 5.55
CA TYR A 106 -12.78 5.13 6.70
C TYR A 106 -11.88 5.42 7.88
N ALA A 107 -12.36 5.13 9.09
CA ALA A 107 -11.59 5.18 10.32
C ALA A 107 -12.16 4.15 11.29
N ASP A 108 -11.61 2.94 11.31
CA ASP A 108 -12.19 1.83 12.07
C ASP A 108 -11.15 0.78 12.48
N SER A 109 -11.50 -0.07 13.43
CA SER A 109 -10.62 -1.12 13.94
C SER A 109 -10.45 -2.26 12.95
N VAL A 110 -9.23 -2.79 12.90
CA VAL A 110 -8.91 -4.05 12.23
C VAL A 110 -8.28 -5.02 13.23
N LEU A 111 -8.21 -6.30 12.88
CA LEU A 111 -7.63 -7.31 13.76
C LEU A 111 -6.60 -8.15 13.00
N HIS A 112 -5.39 -8.27 13.58
CA HIS A 112 -4.31 -9.07 13.02
C HIS A 112 -4.05 -10.31 13.87
N THR A 113 -3.89 -11.46 13.23
CA THR A 113 -3.48 -12.71 13.91
C THR A 113 -2.10 -12.59 14.54
N LEU A 114 -1.20 -11.85 13.91
CA LEU A 114 0.17 -11.60 14.34
C LEU A 114 0.46 -10.10 14.39
N PRO A 115 1.29 -9.62 15.33
CA PRO A 115 1.72 -8.23 15.34
C PRO A 115 2.61 -7.96 14.11
N ARG A 116 2.46 -6.79 13.48
CA ARG A 116 3.28 -6.40 12.31
C ARG A 116 4.65 -5.82 12.67
N GLY A 117 4.96 -5.70 13.95
CA GLY A 117 6.24 -5.18 14.47
C GLY A 117 6.30 -5.32 15.98
N LEU A 118 7.47 -5.07 16.55
CA LEU A 118 7.81 -5.36 17.96
C LEU A 118 6.87 -4.68 18.98
N LEU A 119 6.26 -3.55 18.64
CA LEU A 119 5.35 -2.79 19.48
C LEU A 119 4.02 -2.50 18.79
N SER A 120 3.68 -3.27 17.77
CA SER A 120 2.44 -3.06 17.01
C SER A 120 1.26 -3.70 17.71
N SER A 121 0.19 -2.95 17.90
CA SER A 121 -1.10 -3.49 18.32
C SER A 121 -1.63 -4.49 17.27
N ARG A 122 -2.24 -5.57 17.74
CA ARG A 122 -3.01 -6.50 16.88
C ARG A 122 -4.44 -6.00 16.61
N ALA A 123 -4.88 -4.97 17.31
CA ALA A 123 -6.19 -4.36 17.15
C ALA A 123 -6.07 -2.84 16.89
N PRO A 124 -5.31 -2.40 15.87
CA PRO A 124 -5.16 -0.98 15.60
C PRO A 124 -6.42 -0.38 14.97
N ILE A 125 -6.61 0.92 15.14
CA ILE A 125 -7.51 1.71 14.30
C ILE A 125 -6.79 2.03 13.00
N ARG A 126 -7.40 1.67 11.86
CA ARG A 126 -6.96 2.04 10.52
C ARG A 126 -7.76 3.23 10.03
N ILE A 127 -7.05 4.23 9.54
CA ILE A 127 -7.64 5.39 8.88
C ILE A 127 -7.10 5.42 7.46
N GLY A 128 -7.97 5.61 6.47
CA GLY A 128 -7.57 5.64 5.08
C GLY A 128 -8.56 6.37 4.19
N ALA A 129 -8.09 6.68 2.99
CA ALA A 129 -8.85 7.33 1.93
C ALA A 129 -8.57 6.65 0.59
N GLU A 130 -9.65 6.37 -0.16
CA GLU A 130 -9.63 5.66 -1.43
C GLU A 130 -10.29 6.51 -2.50
N LEU A 131 -9.67 6.65 -3.66
CA LEU A 131 -10.20 7.37 -4.81
C LEU A 131 -10.35 6.42 -5.99
N PHE A 132 -11.58 6.24 -6.45
CA PHE A 132 -11.94 5.36 -7.56
C PHE A 132 -12.35 6.16 -8.79
N GLY A 133 -12.10 5.62 -9.98
CA GLY A 133 -12.64 6.12 -11.25
C GLY A 133 -11.92 7.31 -11.84
N HIS A 134 -10.72 7.66 -11.38
CA HIS A 134 -9.88 8.68 -11.98
C HIS A 134 -8.50 8.11 -12.36
N PRO A 135 -8.21 7.94 -13.66
CA PRO A 135 -6.88 7.53 -14.10
C PRO A 135 -5.89 8.69 -13.99
N GLY A 136 -4.63 8.37 -13.76
CA GLY A 136 -3.52 9.31 -13.91
C GLY A 136 -3.07 9.98 -12.62
N VAL A 137 -1.95 10.65 -12.73
CA VAL A 137 -1.10 11.14 -11.65
C VAL A 137 -1.76 12.17 -10.71
N ALA A 138 -2.81 12.87 -11.15
CA ALA A 138 -3.49 13.86 -10.31
C ALA A 138 -4.16 13.23 -9.08
N CYS A 139 -4.72 12.03 -9.24
CA CYS A 139 -5.30 11.23 -8.18
C CYS A 139 -4.24 10.80 -7.16
N ASP A 140 -3.11 10.31 -7.64
CA ASP A 140 -2.02 9.83 -6.78
C ASP A 140 -1.42 11.00 -5.96
N VAL A 141 -1.23 12.14 -6.60
CA VAL A 141 -0.77 13.37 -5.91
C VAL A 141 -1.77 13.83 -4.85
N GLU A 142 -3.08 13.79 -5.15
CA GLU A 142 -4.13 14.14 -4.18
C GLU A 142 -4.00 13.28 -2.92
N LEU A 143 -3.86 11.96 -3.07
CA LEU A 143 -3.77 11.02 -1.96
C LEU A 143 -2.46 11.14 -1.17
N ILE A 144 -1.33 11.34 -1.83
CA ILE A 144 -0.05 11.57 -1.15
C ILE A 144 -0.10 12.85 -0.31
N VAL A 145 -0.71 13.93 -0.86
CA VAL A 145 -0.89 15.19 -0.13
C VAL A 145 -1.83 14.99 1.05
N LEU A 146 -2.95 14.31 0.87
CA LEU A 146 -3.91 14.04 1.94
C LEU A 146 -3.27 13.17 3.06
N MET A 147 -2.48 12.18 2.70
CA MET A 147 -1.71 11.37 3.66
C MET A 147 -0.75 12.25 4.49
N ALA A 148 0.00 13.14 3.84
CA ALA A 148 0.91 14.06 4.54
C ALA A 148 0.16 15.04 5.45
N GLU A 149 -0.99 15.58 5.01
CA GLU A 149 -1.86 16.44 5.83
C GLU A 149 -2.41 15.68 7.04
N THR A 150 -2.79 14.41 6.87
CA THR A 150 -3.23 13.51 7.95
C THR A 150 -2.15 13.33 9.01
N LEU A 151 -0.93 13.03 8.58
CA LEU A 151 0.22 12.86 9.47
C LEU A 151 0.55 14.16 10.23
N ARG A 152 0.49 15.31 9.55
CA ARG A 152 0.69 16.62 10.18
C ARG A 152 -0.38 16.91 11.24
N LEU A 153 -1.65 16.60 10.94
CA LEU A 153 -2.75 16.73 11.88
C LEU A 153 -2.55 15.84 13.12
N ALA A 154 -1.98 14.65 12.93
CA ALA A 154 -1.58 13.76 14.03
C ALA A 154 -0.33 14.23 14.80
N GLY A 155 0.20 15.43 14.53
CA GLY A 155 1.36 16.00 15.23
C GLY A 155 2.72 15.49 14.72
N ILE A 156 2.77 14.78 13.59
CA ILE A 156 4.01 14.25 13.03
C ILE A 156 4.63 15.31 12.11
N SER A 157 5.62 16.03 12.62
CA SER A 157 6.21 17.19 11.94
C SER A 157 7.31 16.87 10.93
N ARG A 158 8.01 15.73 11.11
CA ARG A 158 9.09 15.31 10.21
C ARG A 158 8.68 14.04 9.48
N VAL A 159 8.20 14.22 8.25
CA VAL A 159 7.76 13.14 7.38
C VAL A 159 8.74 13.01 6.21
N HIS A 160 9.19 11.79 5.97
CA HIS A 160 9.93 11.37 4.80
C HIS A 160 9.03 10.44 3.97
N ILE A 161 8.74 10.80 2.73
CA ILE A 161 7.92 9.98 1.84
C ILE A 161 8.83 9.32 0.81
N VAL A 162 8.78 7.99 0.75
CA VAL A 162 9.46 7.19 -0.27
C VAL A 162 8.45 6.84 -1.36
N LEU A 163 8.84 7.10 -2.60
CA LEU A 163 8.06 6.84 -3.81
C LEU A 163 8.70 5.71 -4.62
N GLY A 164 7.89 4.79 -5.10
CA GLY A 164 8.26 3.73 -6.03
C GLY A 164 7.19 3.57 -7.11
N HIS A 165 7.44 2.70 -8.09
CA HIS A 165 6.47 2.43 -9.15
C HIS A 165 6.58 0.98 -9.63
N VAL A 166 5.64 0.13 -9.23
CA VAL A 166 5.71 -1.32 -9.53
C VAL A 166 5.67 -1.61 -11.03
N GLY A 167 5.08 -0.73 -11.83
CA GLY A 167 5.04 -0.87 -13.29
C GLY A 167 6.43 -0.88 -13.95
N ILE A 168 7.45 -0.25 -13.34
CA ILE A 168 8.81 -0.30 -13.87
C ILE A 168 9.33 -1.73 -13.84
N PHE A 169 9.30 -2.38 -12.68
CA PHE A 169 9.73 -3.77 -12.53
C PHE A 169 8.87 -4.72 -13.35
N ARG A 170 7.53 -4.60 -13.28
CA ARG A 170 6.58 -5.46 -14.01
C ARG A 170 6.81 -5.43 -15.51
N ASN A 171 7.03 -4.25 -16.09
CA ASN A 171 7.25 -4.11 -17.53
C ASN A 171 8.64 -4.59 -17.96
N LEU A 172 9.66 -4.48 -17.10
CA LEU A 172 10.97 -5.09 -17.36
C LEU A 172 10.90 -6.62 -17.32
N LEU A 173 10.17 -7.19 -16.34
CA LEU A 173 9.93 -8.64 -16.28
C LEU A 173 9.18 -9.16 -17.52
N ALA A 174 8.12 -8.47 -17.91
CA ALA A 174 7.37 -8.85 -19.11
C ALA A 174 8.24 -8.85 -20.37
N ALA A 175 9.19 -7.91 -20.48
CA ALA A 175 10.16 -7.88 -21.58
C ALA A 175 11.23 -8.98 -21.45
N ALA A 176 11.58 -9.38 -20.23
CA ALA A 176 12.54 -10.44 -19.95
C ALA A 176 12.02 -11.84 -20.30
N ALA A 177 10.70 -12.02 -20.34
CA ALA A 177 10.03 -13.27 -20.64
C ALA A 177 10.61 -14.48 -19.88
N LEU A 178 10.93 -14.28 -18.60
CA LEU A 178 11.38 -15.33 -17.69
C LEU A 178 10.26 -16.35 -17.44
N ASP A 179 10.61 -17.57 -17.08
CA ASP A 179 9.62 -18.50 -16.57
C ASP A 179 9.11 -18.07 -15.19
N LYS A 180 7.99 -18.65 -14.74
CA LYS A 180 7.33 -18.24 -13.50
C LYS A 180 8.17 -18.46 -12.25
N ASP A 181 9.02 -19.48 -12.25
CA ASP A 181 9.86 -19.80 -11.10
C ASP A 181 11.01 -18.77 -10.99
N ALA A 182 11.65 -18.44 -12.11
CA ALA A 182 12.68 -17.40 -12.18
C ALA A 182 12.10 -15.99 -11.89
N GLU A 183 10.88 -15.67 -12.36
CA GLU A 183 10.18 -14.43 -12.00
C GLU A 183 9.97 -14.32 -10.49
N SER A 184 9.46 -15.39 -9.87
CA SER A 184 9.18 -15.43 -8.43
C SER A 184 10.48 -15.31 -7.62
N GLU A 185 11.53 -16.00 -8.04
CA GLU A 185 12.84 -15.92 -7.38
C GLU A 185 13.44 -14.52 -7.53
N LEU A 186 13.39 -13.93 -8.72
CA LEU A 186 13.89 -12.57 -8.94
C LEU A 186 13.16 -11.55 -8.10
N PHE A 187 11.84 -11.65 -8.02
CA PHE A 187 11.01 -10.81 -7.16
C PHE A 187 11.46 -10.89 -5.70
N ASP A 188 11.59 -12.09 -5.15
CA ASP A 188 12.03 -12.31 -3.77
C ASP A 188 13.44 -11.75 -3.50
N LEU A 189 14.36 -11.95 -4.45
CA LEU A 189 15.74 -11.45 -4.33
C LEU A 189 15.80 -9.92 -4.39
N VAL A 190 15.01 -9.29 -5.24
CA VAL A 190 14.92 -7.82 -5.34
C VAL A 190 14.32 -7.24 -4.07
N GLN A 191 13.22 -7.80 -3.56
CA GLN A 191 12.62 -7.36 -2.30
C GLN A 191 13.59 -7.42 -1.11
N ARG A 192 14.39 -8.50 -1.05
CA ARG A 192 15.39 -8.68 0.03
C ARG A 192 16.67 -7.91 -0.22
N LYS A 193 16.78 -7.15 -1.33
CA LYS A 193 17.98 -6.43 -1.76
C LYS A 193 19.23 -7.34 -1.80
N ALA A 194 19.04 -8.60 -2.23
CA ALA A 194 20.07 -9.61 -2.32
C ALA A 194 20.88 -9.48 -3.64
N TYR A 195 21.52 -8.34 -3.82
CA TYR A 195 22.13 -7.87 -5.09
C TYR A 195 23.00 -8.91 -5.81
N ASN A 196 23.88 -9.59 -5.09
CA ASN A 196 24.78 -10.60 -5.69
C ASN A 196 23.99 -11.80 -6.25
N LYS A 197 22.89 -12.19 -5.58
CA LYS A 197 22.01 -13.26 -6.06
C LYS A 197 21.18 -12.83 -7.26
N VAL A 198 20.71 -11.58 -7.26
CA VAL A 198 20.06 -10.96 -8.43
C VAL A 198 20.99 -11.03 -9.64
N ASP A 199 22.26 -10.62 -9.48
CA ASP A 199 23.25 -10.66 -10.54
C ASP A 199 23.45 -12.08 -11.08
N SER A 200 23.64 -13.07 -10.20
CA SER A 200 23.84 -14.48 -10.58
C SER A 200 22.63 -15.07 -11.28
N LEU A 201 21.43 -14.81 -10.80
CA LEU A 201 20.19 -15.27 -11.43
C LEU A 201 20.03 -14.72 -12.84
N LEU A 202 20.22 -13.41 -13.01
CA LEU A 202 20.11 -12.73 -14.30
C LEU A 202 21.17 -13.20 -15.32
N GLU A 203 22.40 -13.50 -14.86
CA GLU A 203 23.44 -14.10 -15.72
C GLU A 203 23.06 -15.49 -16.25
N GLN A 204 22.37 -16.29 -15.45
CA GLN A 204 21.96 -17.64 -15.83
C GLN A 204 20.70 -17.66 -16.70
N GLN A 205 19.78 -16.72 -16.47
CA GLN A 205 18.44 -16.76 -17.06
C GLN A 205 18.25 -15.83 -18.26
N LEU A 206 19.07 -14.77 -18.39
CA LEU A 206 18.90 -13.76 -19.43
C LEU A 206 20.12 -13.68 -20.36
N THR A 207 19.88 -13.90 -21.65
CA THR A 207 20.87 -13.69 -22.70
C THR A 207 20.95 -12.23 -23.15
N ASP A 208 19.86 -11.47 -23.02
CA ASP A 208 19.82 -10.03 -23.32
C ASP A 208 20.55 -9.24 -22.24
N GLN A 209 21.77 -8.83 -22.56
CA GLN A 209 22.65 -8.09 -21.65
C GLN A 209 22.12 -6.70 -21.31
N ALA A 210 21.40 -6.05 -22.23
CA ALA A 210 20.84 -4.72 -21.97
C ALA A 210 19.71 -4.81 -20.93
N LEU A 211 18.81 -5.77 -21.10
CA LEU A 211 17.70 -6.00 -20.17
C LEU A 211 18.18 -6.52 -18.81
N SER A 212 19.16 -7.42 -18.81
CA SER A 212 19.84 -7.88 -17.59
C SER A 212 20.46 -6.71 -16.83
N GLY A 213 21.16 -5.80 -17.53
CA GLY A 213 21.73 -4.58 -16.95
C GLY A 213 20.67 -3.65 -16.35
N MET A 214 19.51 -3.50 -16.99
CA MET A 214 18.40 -2.69 -16.47
C MET A 214 17.83 -3.28 -15.18
N LEU A 215 17.58 -4.59 -15.12
CA LEU A 215 17.04 -5.27 -13.93
C LEU A 215 18.03 -5.24 -12.76
N ARG A 216 19.33 -5.41 -13.02
CA ARG A 216 20.40 -5.23 -12.00
C ARG A 216 20.40 -3.82 -11.43
N SER A 217 20.35 -2.82 -12.31
CA SER A 217 20.36 -1.42 -11.91
C SER A 217 19.12 -1.05 -11.10
N LEU A 218 17.95 -1.52 -11.52
CA LEU A 218 16.68 -1.28 -10.81
C LEU A 218 16.80 -1.65 -9.32
N SER A 219 17.37 -2.81 -9.01
CA SER A 219 17.48 -3.29 -7.62
C SER A 219 18.32 -2.37 -6.72
N ARG A 220 19.13 -1.49 -7.31
CA ARG A 220 20.07 -0.57 -6.64
C ARG A 220 19.64 0.89 -6.70
N LEU A 221 18.57 1.20 -7.44
CA LEU A 221 18.06 2.56 -7.59
C LEU A 221 17.19 2.95 -6.40
N SER A 222 17.84 3.32 -5.29
CA SER A 222 17.18 3.88 -4.11
C SER A 222 18.01 5.05 -3.54
N GLY A 223 17.32 6.11 -3.09
CA GLY A 223 17.98 7.31 -2.55
C GLY A 223 17.13 8.58 -2.71
N ASP A 224 17.81 9.69 -2.96
CA ASP A 224 17.20 11.01 -3.18
C ASP A 224 16.77 11.22 -4.65
N ALA A 225 16.49 12.46 -5.02
CA ALA A 225 16.01 12.82 -6.37
C ALA A 225 17.02 12.49 -7.50
N SER A 226 18.30 12.26 -7.19
CA SER A 226 19.30 11.85 -8.19
C SER A 226 18.99 10.49 -8.79
N VAL A 227 18.25 9.65 -8.07
CA VAL A 227 17.76 8.34 -8.55
C VAL A 227 16.93 8.48 -9.82
N LEU A 228 16.08 9.50 -9.91
CA LEU A 228 15.24 9.72 -11.10
C LEU A 228 16.08 10.11 -12.34
N ALA A 229 17.13 10.91 -12.16
CA ALA A 229 18.04 11.26 -13.24
C ALA A 229 18.79 10.02 -13.73
N SER A 230 19.40 9.26 -12.81
CA SER A 230 20.09 8.00 -13.12
C SER A 230 19.16 6.99 -13.81
N ALA A 231 17.92 6.87 -13.34
CA ALA A 231 16.91 5.97 -13.93
C ALA A 231 16.55 6.37 -15.37
N LYS A 232 16.46 7.68 -15.68
CA LYS A 232 16.20 8.16 -17.04
C LYS A 232 17.29 7.75 -18.01
N ASP A 233 18.54 7.83 -17.58
CA ASP A 233 19.69 7.44 -18.40
C ASP A 233 19.75 5.91 -18.59
N ILE A 234 19.61 5.15 -17.50
CA ILE A 234 19.67 3.68 -17.53
C ILE A 234 18.53 3.09 -18.36
N PHE A 235 17.32 3.64 -18.24
CA PHE A 235 16.13 3.15 -18.93
C PHE A 235 15.83 3.90 -20.24
N ALA A 236 16.78 4.66 -20.79
CA ALA A 236 16.58 5.42 -22.05
C ALA A 236 16.12 4.53 -23.20
N ASN A 237 16.67 3.30 -23.30
CA ASN A 237 16.36 2.30 -24.32
C ASN A 237 15.40 1.20 -23.81
N ALA A 238 14.81 1.35 -22.63
CA ALA A 238 13.84 0.40 -22.09
C ALA A 238 12.54 0.41 -22.91
N PRO A 239 11.68 -0.62 -22.78
CA PRO A 239 10.33 -0.61 -23.36
C PRO A 239 9.57 0.67 -23.06
N ALA A 240 8.70 1.10 -23.98
CA ALA A 240 7.93 2.34 -23.83
C ALA A 240 7.12 2.39 -22.53
N SER A 241 6.57 1.26 -22.11
CA SER A 241 5.82 1.10 -20.85
C SER A 241 6.67 1.40 -19.60
N VAL A 242 7.95 1.01 -19.60
CA VAL A 242 8.89 1.34 -18.52
C VAL A 242 9.16 2.85 -18.47
N ARG A 243 9.40 3.47 -19.64
CA ARG A 243 9.62 4.92 -19.73
C ARG A 243 8.40 5.72 -19.32
N THR A 244 7.18 5.23 -19.66
CA THR A 244 5.92 5.84 -19.21
C THR A 244 5.81 5.79 -17.68
N ALA A 245 6.02 4.63 -17.06
CA ALA A 245 5.98 4.48 -15.61
C ALA A 245 6.99 5.40 -14.89
N LEU A 246 8.21 5.53 -15.44
CA LEU A 246 9.22 6.45 -14.91
C LEU A 246 8.82 7.92 -15.07
N SER A 247 8.18 8.26 -16.20
CA SER A 247 7.64 9.61 -16.42
C SER A 247 6.51 9.94 -15.44
N GLU A 248 5.61 9.01 -15.18
CA GLU A 248 4.53 9.16 -14.18
C GLU A 248 5.10 9.39 -12.79
N LEU A 249 6.07 8.57 -12.36
CA LEU A 249 6.77 8.74 -11.08
C LEU A 249 7.42 10.13 -10.97
N SER A 250 8.11 10.59 -12.03
CA SER A 250 8.71 11.93 -12.05
C SER A 250 7.68 13.04 -11.94
N GLN A 251 6.57 12.96 -12.68
CA GLN A 251 5.49 13.94 -12.63
C GLN A 251 4.82 13.99 -11.24
N ILE A 252 4.64 12.83 -10.60
CA ILE A 252 4.09 12.76 -9.23
C ILE A 252 5.05 13.45 -8.27
N ALA A 253 6.35 13.12 -8.32
CA ALA A 253 7.36 13.71 -7.46
C ALA A 253 7.41 15.25 -7.58
N ASP A 254 7.42 15.78 -8.80
CA ASP A 254 7.43 17.22 -9.06
C ASP A 254 6.20 17.91 -8.47
N ARG A 255 5.01 17.34 -8.68
CA ARG A 255 3.75 17.90 -8.19
C ARG A 255 3.61 17.80 -6.67
N VAL A 256 4.07 16.69 -6.08
CA VAL A 256 4.10 16.52 -4.61
C VAL A 256 5.06 17.52 -4.00
N LYS A 257 6.26 17.69 -4.56
CA LYS A 257 7.25 18.66 -4.07
C LYS A 257 6.75 20.11 -4.14
N LEU A 258 5.99 20.44 -5.17
CA LEU A 258 5.37 21.76 -5.29
C LEU A 258 4.31 22.01 -4.19
N ARG A 259 3.55 20.99 -3.81
CA ARG A 259 2.46 21.09 -2.81
C ARG A 259 2.94 20.94 -1.37
N LEU A 260 4.02 20.17 -1.16
CA LEU A 260 4.59 19.82 0.13
C LEU A 260 6.10 20.13 0.13
N PRO A 261 6.51 21.39 0.02
CA PRO A 261 7.93 21.76 -0.07
C PRO A 261 8.74 21.36 1.17
N GLU A 262 8.09 21.21 2.33
CA GLU A 262 8.69 20.83 3.61
C GLU A 262 8.92 19.32 3.73
N VAL A 263 8.25 18.49 2.91
CA VAL A 263 8.38 17.04 2.98
C VAL A 263 9.64 16.60 2.23
N THR A 264 10.41 15.72 2.85
CA THR A 264 11.54 15.06 2.20
C THR A 264 11.03 13.91 1.34
N LEU A 265 11.37 13.91 0.05
CA LEU A 265 11.08 12.82 -0.87
C LEU A 265 12.30 11.94 -1.05
N GLY A 266 12.11 10.64 -0.92
CA GLY A 266 13.04 9.59 -1.34
C GLY A 266 12.42 8.73 -2.44
N PHE A 267 13.24 7.93 -3.08
CA PHE A 267 12.83 7.04 -4.17
C PHE A 267 13.38 5.65 -3.92
N ASP A 268 12.58 4.63 -4.18
CA ASP A 268 13.04 3.24 -4.23
C ASP A 268 12.33 2.54 -5.40
N LEU A 269 13.04 2.35 -6.50
CA LEU A 269 12.48 1.71 -7.69
C LEU A 269 12.37 0.19 -7.54
N SER A 270 12.99 -0.36 -6.49
CA SER A 270 12.86 -1.76 -6.08
C SER A 270 11.82 -1.97 -4.98
N GLU A 271 11.01 -0.95 -4.66
CA GLU A 271 9.89 -1.10 -3.72
C GLU A 271 8.76 -1.88 -4.39
N LEU A 272 8.66 -3.14 -4.04
CA LEU A 272 7.72 -4.10 -4.63
C LEU A 272 6.68 -4.62 -3.62
N ARG A 273 6.60 -4.03 -2.43
CA ARG A 273 5.57 -4.42 -1.45
C ARG A 273 4.19 -4.22 -2.05
N GLY A 274 3.37 -5.28 -1.98
CA GLY A 274 2.08 -5.28 -2.63
C GLY A 274 2.10 -5.39 -4.16
N TYR A 275 3.21 -5.83 -4.76
CA TYR A 275 3.37 -6.00 -6.21
C TYR A 275 2.21 -6.76 -6.88
N GLN A 276 1.67 -7.79 -6.22
CA GLN A 276 0.54 -8.56 -6.75
C GLN A 276 -0.77 -7.76 -6.76
N TYR A 277 -0.84 -6.70 -5.95
CA TYR A 277 -2.03 -5.89 -5.75
C TYR A 277 -1.92 -4.52 -6.44
N HIS A 278 -0.73 -3.86 -6.36
CA HIS A 278 -0.51 -2.55 -6.95
C HIS A 278 -0.27 -2.62 -8.46
N THR A 279 -0.74 -1.59 -9.18
CA THR A 279 -0.62 -1.48 -10.65
C THR A 279 0.27 -0.31 -11.10
N GLY A 280 0.56 0.65 -10.21
CA GLY A 280 1.25 1.88 -10.54
C GLY A 280 2.19 2.36 -9.44
N ILE A 281 2.04 3.63 -9.06
CA ILE A 281 2.79 4.24 -7.96
C ILE A 281 2.56 3.48 -6.65
N VAL A 282 3.59 3.37 -5.84
CA VAL A 282 3.54 2.99 -4.42
C VAL A 282 4.25 4.06 -3.61
N PHE A 283 3.74 4.34 -2.41
CA PHE A 283 4.32 5.33 -1.53
C PHE A 283 4.20 4.93 -0.07
N ALA A 284 5.18 5.32 0.73
CA ALA A 284 5.17 5.09 2.16
C ALA A 284 5.77 6.28 2.90
N ALA A 285 5.18 6.62 4.04
CA ALA A 285 5.66 7.69 4.91
C ALA A 285 6.39 7.13 6.12
N TYR A 286 7.50 7.74 6.44
CA TYR A 286 8.38 7.41 7.55
C TYR A 286 8.61 8.64 8.43
N THR A 287 8.94 8.40 9.69
CA THR A 287 9.40 9.44 10.63
C THR A 287 10.61 8.93 11.41
N PRO A 288 11.55 9.81 11.80
CA PRO A 288 12.72 9.38 12.59
C PRO A 288 12.39 8.73 13.93
N ALA A 289 11.18 8.99 14.45
CA ALA A 289 10.74 8.44 15.74
C ALA A 289 10.22 6.99 15.64
N HIS A 290 10.05 6.43 14.44
CA HIS A 290 9.46 5.10 14.23
C HIS A 290 10.26 4.31 13.19
N GLY A 291 10.58 3.05 13.50
CA GLY A 291 11.46 2.21 12.68
C GLY A 291 10.80 1.55 11.47
N SER A 292 9.48 1.75 11.28
CA SER A 292 8.72 1.23 10.14
C SER A 292 7.89 2.33 9.49
N GLU A 293 7.24 2.02 8.38
CA GLU A 293 6.28 2.93 7.76
C GLU A 293 5.11 3.23 8.71
N ILE A 294 4.72 4.50 8.78
CA ILE A 294 3.59 4.99 9.58
C ILE A 294 2.31 5.16 8.74
N ALA A 295 2.46 5.31 7.44
CA ALA A 295 1.38 5.28 6.47
C ALA A 295 1.91 4.77 5.13
N LYS A 296 1.06 4.15 4.33
CA LYS A 296 1.41 3.66 3.00
C LYS A 296 0.20 3.59 2.10
N GLY A 297 0.44 3.66 0.81
CA GLY A 297 -0.59 3.57 -0.20
C GLY A 297 -0.02 3.32 -1.59
N GLY A 298 -0.89 3.38 -2.58
CA GLY A 298 -0.52 3.20 -3.98
C GLY A 298 -1.72 3.07 -4.89
N ARG A 299 -1.46 2.83 -6.18
CA ARG A 299 -2.45 2.60 -7.23
C ARG A 299 -2.70 1.10 -7.40
N TYR A 300 -3.99 0.72 -7.52
CA TYR A 300 -4.45 -0.67 -7.60
C TYR A 300 -5.70 -0.80 -8.49
N ASP A 301 -5.57 -0.48 -9.76
CA ASP A 301 -6.67 -0.33 -10.72
C ASP A 301 -7.50 -1.61 -10.91
N ASP A 302 -6.91 -2.79 -10.66
CA ASP A 302 -7.54 -4.08 -10.95
C ASP A 302 -8.42 -4.62 -9.78
N ILE A 303 -8.38 -3.98 -8.62
CA ILE A 303 -9.10 -4.49 -7.44
C ILE A 303 -10.60 -4.66 -7.64
N GLY A 304 -11.19 -3.78 -8.44
CA GLY A 304 -12.63 -3.82 -8.73
C GLY A 304 -13.05 -4.96 -9.65
N GLU A 305 -12.11 -5.55 -10.41
CA GLU A 305 -12.38 -6.61 -11.38
C GLU A 305 -12.99 -7.83 -10.71
N VAL A 306 -12.44 -8.24 -9.58
CA VAL A 306 -12.93 -9.39 -8.79
C VAL A 306 -14.36 -9.16 -8.25
N PHE A 307 -14.81 -7.92 -8.18
CA PHE A 307 -16.16 -7.52 -7.81
C PHE A 307 -17.05 -7.21 -9.04
N GLY A 308 -16.54 -7.45 -10.26
CA GLY A 308 -17.26 -7.27 -11.51
C GLY A 308 -17.20 -5.88 -12.12
N ARG A 309 -16.36 -4.98 -11.60
CA ARG A 309 -16.19 -3.62 -12.11
C ARG A 309 -14.76 -3.11 -11.95
N ALA A 310 -13.91 -3.39 -12.92
CA ALA A 310 -12.58 -2.79 -13.00
C ALA A 310 -12.67 -1.29 -13.25
N ARG A 311 -11.94 -0.50 -12.47
CA ARG A 311 -11.79 0.95 -12.66
C ARG A 311 -10.56 1.47 -11.91
N PRO A 312 -9.95 2.57 -12.41
CA PRO A 312 -8.80 3.15 -11.74
C PRO A 312 -9.04 3.37 -10.25
N ALA A 313 -8.09 2.97 -9.43
CA ALA A 313 -8.17 3.09 -7.98
C ALA A 313 -6.79 3.41 -7.38
N SER A 314 -6.78 4.29 -6.40
CA SER A 314 -5.61 4.62 -5.60
C SER A 314 -6.06 4.98 -4.19
N GLY A 315 -5.19 4.71 -3.16
CA GLY A 315 -5.55 4.95 -1.77
C GLY A 315 -4.36 4.83 -0.82
N PHE A 316 -4.62 5.11 0.45
CA PHE A 316 -3.65 4.93 1.55
C PHE A 316 -4.31 4.54 2.86
#